data_d4d7bc87d5d8473f81b194011696a280
#
_entry.id   d4d7bc87d5d8473f81b194011696a280
#
_cell.length_a   1.000
_cell.length_b   1.000
_cell.length_c   1.000
_cell.angle_alpha   90.00
_cell.angle_beta   90.00
_cell.angle_gamma   90.00
#
_symmetry.space_group_name_H-M   'P 1'
#
loop_
_entity.id
_entity.type
_entity.pdbx_description
1 polymer ?
#
loop_
_entity_poly.entity_id
_entity_poly.type
_entity_poly.pdbx_seq_one_letter_code
_entity_poly.pdbx_strand_id
1 'polypeptide(L)'
;MATEVVIYTVVHQPRRIKLPAQPIPAGATIDDIVRCVFDERMNERYFRKVANTCYYPATDTFLRLVRGGMKLSIGFSVSFLRQAEEWDPALLGRFKELVAHPNVELVGVEPYHNFVFFLDMPLFVERMRWMREELYRVFGKRPRITDTTEMCM
;
A
#
# COMPACT_ATOMS: atom_id res chain seq x y z
N MET A 1 0.28 -36.52 -0.72
CA MET A 1 0.44 -35.26 0.04
C MET A 1 -0.31 -34.18 -0.71
N ALA A 2 -1.18 -33.41 -0.06
CA ALA A 2 -1.84 -32.28 -0.70
C ALA A 2 -0.83 -31.14 -0.84
N THR A 3 -0.70 -30.56 -2.05
CA THR A 3 0.12 -29.37 -2.29
C THR A 3 -0.74 -28.15 -1.95
N GLU A 4 -0.32 -27.36 -0.98
CA GLU A 4 -0.96 -26.08 -0.69
C GLU A 4 -0.29 -24.97 -1.50
N VAL A 5 -1.11 -24.10 -2.11
CA VAL A 5 -0.64 -22.92 -2.85
C VAL A 5 -1.11 -21.68 -2.10
N VAL A 6 -0.18 -20.80 -1.77
CA VAL A 6 -0.46 -19.48 -1.18
C VAL A 6 -0.20 -18.42 -2.24
N ILE A 7 -1.20 -17.56 -2.46
CA ILE A 7 -1.05 -16.38 -3.32
C ILE A 7 -0.79 -15.18 -2.41
N TYR A 8 0.33 -14.50 -2.64
CA TYR A 8 0.70 -13.27 -1.97
C TYR A 8 0.82 -12.13 -2.98
N THR A 9 0.31 -10.96 -2.63
CA THR A 9 0.41 -9.76 -3.47
C THR A 9 0.57 -8.51 -2.62
N VAL A 10 1.27 -7.51 -3.16
CA VAL A 10 1.43 -6.19 -2.54
C VAL A 10 0.76 -5.14 -3.41
N VAL A 11 -0.03 -4.28 -2.77
CA VAL A 11 -0.65 -3.12 -3.40
C VAL A 11 0.19 -1.88 -3.05
N HIS A 12 0.92 -1.40 -4.03
CA HIS A 12 1.80 -0.24 -3.91
C HIS A 12 1.56 0.76 -5.04
N GLN A 13 1.47 2.03 -4.69
CA GLN A 13 1.34 3.13 -5.65
C GLN A 13 2.33 4.25 -5.26
N PRO A 14 3.47 4.36 -5.95
CA PRO A 14 4.45 5.40 -5.66
C PRO A 14 3.93 6.78 -6.04
N ARG A 15 4.41 7.81 -5.35
CA ARG A 15 4.24 9.20 -5.77
C ARG A 15 5.37 9.60 -6.73
N ARG A 16 5.01 10.25 -7.82
CA ARG A 16 5.94 10.77 -8.81
C ARG A 16 6.42 12.14 -8.42
N ILE A 17 7.72 12.37 -8.60
CA ILE A 17 8.33 13.68 -8.37
C ILE A 17 8.20 14.54 -9.63
N LYS A 18 8.18 15.86 -9.43
CA LYS A 18 8.22 16.84 -10.52
C LYS A 18 9.59 16.85 -11.19
N LEU A 19 9.59 16.90 -12.49
CA LEU A 19 10.79 17.10 -13.30
C LEU A 19 10.52 18.26 -14.32
N PRO A 20 11.44 19.24 -14.42
CA PRO A 20 12.65 19.42 -13.60
C PRO A 20 12.35 19.75 -12.14
N ALA A 21 13.31 19.47 -11.27
CA ALA A 21 13.18 19.80 -9.84
C ALA A 21 12.96 21.32 -9.65
N GLN A 22 12.05 21.67 -8.73
CA GLN A 22 11.76 23.05 -8.42
C GLN A 22 12.52 23.47 -7.15
N PRO A 23 13.02 24.72 -7.07
CA PRO A 23 13.64 25.23 -5.85
C PRO A 23 12.64 25.22 -4.69
N ILE A 24 13.10 24.77 -3.53
CA ILE A 24 12.32 24.84 -2.29
C ILE A 24 12.66 26.17 -1.62
N PRO A 25 11.67 27.06 -1.36
CA PRO A 25 11.91 28.33 -0.72
C PRO A 25 12.48 28.17 0.69
N ALA A 26 13.33 29.10 1.13
CA ALA A 26 13.77 29.14 2.51
C ALA A 26 12.57 29.37 3.45
N GLY A 27 12.47 28.58 4.52
CA GLY A 27 11.33 28.62 5.45
C GLY A 27 10.05 27.96 4.94
N ALA A 28 10.14 27.18 3.86
CA ALA A 28 9.00 26.42 3.32
C ALA A 28 8.40 25.48 4.38
N THR A 29 7.07 25.43 4.43
CA THR A 29 6.34 24.46 5.23
C THR A 29 6.46 23.05 4.59
N ILE A 30 6.07 22.00 5.32
CA ILE A 30 6.02 20.64 4.79
C ILE A 30 5.11 20.58 3.56
N ASP A 31 3.97 21.26 3.58
CA ASP A 31 3.04 21.32 2.45
C ASP A 31 3.64 22.03 1.23
N ASP A 32 4.45 23.08 1.45
CA ASP A 32 5.18 23.74 0.36
C ASP A 32 6.22 22.80 -0.25
N ILE A 33 6.94 22.05 0.58
CA ILE A 33 7.91 21.04 0.13
C ILE A 33 7.22 19.97 -0.69
N VAL A 34 6.11 19.42 -0.20
CA VAL A 34 5.31 18.41 -0.92
C VAL A 34 4.87 18.94 -2.29
N ARG A 35 4.34 20.18 -2.34
CA ARG A 35 3.93 20.83 -3.59
C ARG A 35 5.09 21.09 -4.56
N CYS A 36 6.29 21.37 -4.05
CA CYS A 36 7.48 21.56 -4.89
C CYS A 36 8.01 20.24 -5.44
N VAL A 37 7.94 19.17 -4.65
CA VAL A 37 8.58 17.88 -4.96
C VAL A 37 7.68 16.97 -5.77
N PHE A 38 6.39 16.86 -5.41
CA PHE A 38 5.47 15.89 -6.02
C PHE A 38 4.56 16.51 -7.07
N ASP A 39 4.33 15.77 -8.15
CA ASP A 39 3.32 16.10 -9.16
C ASP A 39 1.98 15.46 -8.80
N GLU A 40 1.23 16.11 -7.91
CA GLU A 40 -0.03 15.58 -7.40
C GLU A 40 -1.09 15.39 -8.51
N ARG A 41 -1.15 16.28 -9.49
CA ARG A 41 -2.06 16.12 -10.62
C ARG A 41 -1.74 14.89 -11.46
N MET A 42 -0.46 14.65 -11.70
CA MET A 42 -0.03 13.43 -12.40
C MET A 42 -0.28 12.20 -11.55
N ASN A 43 0.00 12.26 -10.24
CA ASN A 43 -0.21 11.17 -9.31
C ASN A 43 -1.68 10.75 -9.27
N GLU A 44 -2.62 11.70 -9.10
CA GLU A 44 -4.05 11.42 -9.13
C GLU A 44 -4.50 10.81 -10.46
N ARG A 45 -4.06 11.39 -11.60
CA ARG A 45 -4.39 10.85 -12.93
C ARG A 45 -3.96 9.40 -13.10
N TYR A 46 -2.73 9.06 -12.69
CA TYR A 46 -2.23 7.69 -12.78
C TYR A 46 -2.91 6.76 -11.77
N PHE A 47 -3.16 7.24 -10.55
CA PHE A 47 -3.90 6.47 -9.55
C PHE A 47 -5.28 6.06 -10.10
N ARG A 48 -6.09 7.03 -10.60
CA ARG A 48 -7.42 6.76 -11.16
C ARG A 48 -7.36 5.82 -12.36
N LYS A 49 -6.35 5.98 -13.24
CA LYS A 49 -6.14 5.05 -14.35
C LYS A 49 -5.92 3.64 -13.85
N VAL A 50 -4.99 3.44 -12.92
CA VAL A 50 -4.64 2.11 -12.37
C VAL A 50 -5.81 1.55 -11.54
N ALA A 51 -6.53 2.39 -10.80
CA ALA A 51 -7.73 1.97 -10.09
C ALA A 51 -8.73 1.27 -11.02
N ASN A 52 -9.05 1.90 -12.15
CA ASN A 52 -10.02 1.37 -13.10
C ASN A 52 -9.51 0.16 -13.90
N THR A 53 -8.22 0.14 -14.26
CA THR A 53 -7.67 -0.93 -15.13
C THR A 53 -7.14 -2.12 -14.36
N CYS A 54 -6.82 -1.97 -13.06
CA CYS A 54 -6.20 -3.00 -12.25
C CYS A 54 -6.90 -3.19 -10.90
N TYR A 55 -6.95 -2.16 -10.03
CA TYR A 55 -7.35 -2.38 -8.64
C TYR A 55 -8.80 -2.85 -8.49
N TYR A 56 -9.76 -2.23 -9.16
CA TYR A 56 -11.15 -2.68 -9.12
C TYR A 56 -11.31 -4.10 -9.70
N PRO A 57 -10.86 -4.40 -10.93
CA PRO A 57 -11.02 -5.75 -11.50
C PRO A 57 -10.30 -6.83 -10.67
N ALA A 58 -9.11 -6.54 -10.16
CA ALA A 58 -8.36 -7.47 -9.32
C ALA A 58 -9.07 -7.73 -7.98
N THR A 59 -9.54 -6.67 -7.31
CA THR A 59 -10.24 -6.79 -6.03
C THR A 59 -11.54 -7.58 -6.18
N ASP A 60 -12.32 -7.32 -7.23
CA ASP A 60 -13.55 -8.07 -7.52
C ASP A 60 -13.26 -9.55 -7.82
N THR A 61 -12.18 -9.82 -8.54
CA THR A 61 -11.72 -11.19 -8.81
C THR A 61 -11.30 -11.88 -7.51
N PHE A 62 -10.50 -11.23 -6.67
CA PHE A 62 -10.09 -11.79 -5.38
C PHE A 62 -11.28 -12.03 -4.46
N LEU A 63 -12.23 -11.10 -4.37
CA LEU A 63 -13.46 -11.29 -3.58
C LEU A 63 -14.22 -12.55 -4.01
N ARG A 64 -14.39 -12.75 -5.31
CA ARG A 64 -15.03 -13.95 -5.84
C ARG A 64 -14.26 -15.22 -5.49
N LEU A 65 -12.93 -15.21 -5.63
CA LEU A 65 -12.08 -16.37 -5.38
C LEU A 65 -12.00 -16.74 -3.90
N VAL A 66 -11.85 -15.74 -2.99
CA VAL A 66 -11.80 -16.02 -1.55
C VAL A 66 -13.14 -16.51 -1.01
N ARG A 67 -14.27 -16.06 -1.57
CA ARG A 67 -15.60 -16.62 -1.29
C ARG A 67 -15.72 -18.08 -1.78
N GLY A 68 -15.02 -18.43 -2.86
CA GLY A 68 -14.89 -19.80 -3.35
C GLY A 68 -13.89 -20.69 -2.59
N GLY A 69 -13.29 -20.18 -1.50
CA GLY A 69 -12.38 -20.95 -0.63
C GLY A 69 -10.88 -20.70 -0.86
N MET A 70 -10.51 -19.86 -1.86
CA MET A 70 -9.09 -19.49 -2.04
C MET A 70 -8.56 -18.71 -0.85
N LYS A 71 -7.33 -19.02 -0.42
CA LYS A 71 -6.61 -18.24 0.58
C LYS A 71 -5.71 -17.21 -0.10
N LEU A 72 -5.72 -15.98 0.41
CA LEU A 72 -4.96 -14.85 -0.12
C LEU A 72 -4.19 -14.17 0.99
N SER A 73 -2.94 -13.83 0.74
CA SER A 73 -2.16 -12.91 1.55
C SER A 73 -1.99 -11.60 0.80
N ILE A 74 -2.27 -10.46 1.45
CA ILE A 74 -2.22 -9.15 0.80
C ILE A 74 -1.58 -8.10 1.71
N GLY A 75 -0.64 -7.33 1.15
CA GLY A 75 0.00 -6.19 1.80
C GLY A 75 -0.36 -4.87 1.11
N PHE A 76 -0.30 -3.78 1.84
CA PHE A 76 -0.56 -2.42 1.32
C PHE A 76 0.53 -1.48 1.79
N SER A 77 1.05 -0.63 0.89
CA SER A 77 1.92 0.46 1.30
C SER A 77 1.10 1.65 1.82
N VAL A 78 1.67 2.45 2.72
CA VAL A 78 1.05 3.72 3.17
C VAL A 78 0.88 4.67 1.99
N SER A 79 1.84 4.67 1.06
CA SER A 79 1.75 5.49 -0.15
C SER A 79 0.46 5.21 -0.95
N PHE A 80 0.09 3.94 -1.10
CA PHE A 80 -1.20 3.58 -1.71
C PHE A 80 -2.39 3.99 -0.84
N LEU A 81 -2.35 3.66 0.47
CA LEU A 81 -3.48 3.91 1.37
C LEU A 81 -3.87 5.40 1.42
N ARG A 82 -2.88 6.30 1.52
CA ARG A 82 -3.12 7.75 1.53
C ARG A 82 -3.74 8.25 0.22
N GLN A 83 -3.25 7.76 -0.92
CA GLN A 83 -3.81 8.10 -2.22
C GLN A 83 -5.26 7.56 -2.37
N ALA A 84 -5.53 6.35 -1.89
CA ALA A 84 -6.87 5.78 -1.92
C ALA A 84 -7.84 6.51 -0.98
N GLU A 85 -7.40 6.91 0.23
CA GLU A 85 -8.20 7.72 1.15
C GLU A 85 -8.58 9.07 0.55
N GLU A 86 -7.65 9.72 -0.15
CA GLU A 86 -7.82 11.05 -0.72
C GLU A 86 -8.62 11.02 -2.03
N TRP A 87 -8.29 10.09 -2.94
CA TRP A 87 -8.80 10.17 -4.33
C TRP A 87 -9.88 9.14 -4.65
N ASP A 88 -9.94 8.02 -3.93
CA ASP A 88 -10.94 6.98 -4.20
C ASP A 88 -11.32 6.17 -2.94
N PRO A 89 -12.06 6.79 -2.00
CA PRO A 89 -12.54 6.09 -0.80
C PRO A 89 -13.41 4.86 -1.10
N ALA A 90 -14.08 4.83 -2.26
CA ALA A 90 -14.91 3.70 -2.67
C ALA A 90 -14.04 2.46 -2.98
N LEU A 91 -12.90 2.64 -3.67
CA LEU A 91 -11.92 1.59 -3.88
C LEU A 91 -11.38 1.07 -2.54
N LEU A 92 -11.06 1.96 -1.61
CA LEU A 92 -10.61 1.57 -0.28
C LEU A 92 -11.68 0.75 0.46
N GLY A 93 -12.96 1.11 0.30
CA GLY A 93 -14.09 0.33 0.79
C GLY A 93 -14.12 -1.11 0.26
N ARG A 94 -13.83 -1.30 -1.02
CA ARG A 94 -13.72 -2.64 -1.64
C ARG A 94 -12.56 -3.45 -1.06
N PHE A 95 -11.41 -2.82 -0.83
CA PHE A 95 -10.29 -3.49 -0.15
C PHE A 95 -10.60 -3.83 1.31
N LYS A 96 -11.35 -2.97 2.02
CA LYS A 96 -11.82 -3.29 3.39
C LYS A 96 -12.72 -4.54 3.40
N GLU A 97 -13.63 -4.64 2.44
CA GLU A 97 -14.46 -5.85 2.27
C GLU A 97 -13.60 -7.09 2.04
N LEU A 98 -12.60 -7.00 1.15
CA LEU A 98 -11.68 -8.11 0.87
C LEU A 98 -10.89 -8.53 2.11
N VAL A 99 -10.28 -7.58 2.82
CA VAL A 99 -9.43 -7.85 3.99
C VAL A 99 -10.23 -8.39 5.18
N ALA A 100 -11.51 -8.04 5.29
CA ALA A 100 -12.39 -8.57 6.32
C ALA A 100 -12.72 -10.07 6.13
N HIS A 101 -12.52 -10.62 4.94
CA HIS A 101 -12.82 -12.03 4.66
C HIS A 101 -11.88 -12.97 5.43
N PRO A 102 -12.39 -14.08 6.05
CA PRO A 102 -11.57 -14.99 6.87
C PRO A 102 -10.45 -15.70 6.10
N ASN A 103 -10.60 -15.87 4.78
CA ASN A 103 -9.59 -16.45 3.91
C ASN A 103 -8.51 -15.45 3.46
N VAL A 104 -8.51 -14.22 4.00
CA VAL A 104 -7.52 -13.19 3.65
C VAL A 104 -6.64 -12.90 4.86
N GLU A 105 -5.34 -13.08 4.70
CA GLU A 105 -4.33 -12.67 5.66
C GLU A 105 -3.73 -11.33 5.26
N LEU A 106 -3.73 -10.39 6.21
CA LEU A 106 -3.11 -9.08 6.01
C LEU A 106 -1.62 -9.19 6.34
N VAL A 107 -0.76 -8.72 5.43
CA VAL A 107 0.70 -8.74 5.57
C VAL A 107 1.20 -7.32 5.85
N GLY A 108 2.08 -7.17 6.83
CA GLY A 108 2.81 -5.92 7.07
C GLY A 108 3.93 -5.79 6.06
N VAL A 109 3.95 -4.68 5.31
CA VAL A 109 5.02 -4.35 4.37
C VAL A 109 5.63 -3.01 4.76
N GLU A 110 6.84 -2.73 4.30
CA GLU A 110 7.48 -1.43 4.53
C GLU A 110 6.57 -0.31 3.98
N PRO A 111 6.29 0.75 4.76
CA PRO A 111 5.27 1.76 4.43
C PRO A 111 5.39 2.40 3.05
N TYR A 112 6.61 2.61 2.58
CA TYR A 112 6.92 3.24 1.30
C TYR A 112 7.51 2.28 0.27
N HIS A 113 7.56 0.97 0.60
CA HIS A 113 8.10 -0.10 -0.25
C HIS A 113 9.54 0.18 -0.67
N ASN A 114 10.38 0.54 0.28
CA ASN A 114 11.79 0.86 0.07
C ASN A 114 12.74 -0.12 0.78
N PHE A 115 14.04 0.03 0.55
CA PHE A 115 15.09 -0.85 1.06
C PHE A 115 15.75 -0.34 2.35
N VAL A 116 15.04 0.42 3.18
CA VAL A 116 15.59 1.01 4.41
C VAL A 116 16.20 -0.03 5.36
N PHE A 117 15.72 -1.26 5.34
CA PHE A 117 16.26 -2.32 6.19
C PHE A 117 17.74 -2.68 5.90
N PHE A 118 18.26 -2.41 4.70
CA PHE A 118 19.68 -2.53 4.42
C PHE A 118 20.54 -1.39 4.96
N LEU A 119 19.92 -0.23 5.19
CA LEU A 119 20.61 0.99 5.58
C LEU A 119 20.49 1.28 7.07
N ASP A 120 19.31 1.05 7.63
CA ASP A 120 18.94 1.40 9.01
C ASP A 120 17.88 0.41 9.54
N MET A 121 18.33 -0.67 10.17
CA MET A 121 17.45 -1.67 10.74
C MET A 121 16.57 -1.12 11.88
N PRO A 122 17.07 -0.29 12.83
CA PRO A 122 16.23 0.37 13.82
C PRO A 122 15.07 1.16 13.20
N LEU A 123 15.33 1.97 12.18
CA LEU A 123 14.31 2.74 11.47
C LEU A 123 13.32 1.82 10.75
N PHE A 124 13.79 0.74 10.15
CA PHE A 124 12.90 -0.26 9.55
C PHE A 124 11.93 -0.83 10.58
N VAL A 125 12.42 -1.25 11.76
CA VAL A 125 11.58 -1.82 12.83
C VAL A 125 10.56 -0.79 13.33
N GLU A 126 10.96 0.48 13.50
CA GLU A 126 10.05 1.57 13.87
C GLU A 126 8.93 1.75 12.83
N ARG A 127 9.29 1.81 11.55
CA ARG A 127 8.34 1.93 10.45
C ARG A 127 7.38 0.75 10.35
N MET A 128 7.85 -0.46 10.58
CA MET A 128 7.00 -1.65 10.60
C MET A 128 6.01 -1.65 11.78
N ARG A 129 6.41 -1.14 12.95
CA ARG A 129 5.49 -0.92 14.08
C ARG A 129 4.43 0.12 13.75
N TRP A 130 4.83 1.24 13.17
CA TRP A 130 3.91 2.26 12.71
C TRP A 130 2.95 1.71 11.64
N MET A 131 3.45 0.98 10.66
CA MET A 131 2.64 0.36 9.60
C MET A 131 1.59 -0.59 10.16
N ARG A 132 1.93 -1.35 11.19
CA ARG A 132 0.98 -2.25 11.88
C ARG A 132 -0.22 -1.49 12.45
N GLU A 133 -0.01 -0.33 13.02
CA GLU A 133 -1.09 0.51 13.57
C GLU A 133 -1.88 1.23 12.45
N GLU A 134 -1.21 1.65 11.37
CA GLU A 134 -1.89 2.20 10.19
C GLU A 134 -2.83 1.17 9.55
N LEU A 135 -2.39 -0.06 9.39
CA LEU A 135 -3.23 -1.15 8.87
C LEU A 135 -4.42 -1.43 9.79
N TYR A 136 -4.21 -1.39 11.11
CA TYR A 136 -5.33 -1.51 12.07
C TYR A 136 -6.30 -0.32 11.94
N ARG A 137 -5.81 0.90 11.82
CA ARG A 137 -6.65 2.11 11.63
C ARG A 137 -7.53 1.98 10.39
N VAL A 138 -6.95 1.49 9.27
CA VAL A 138 -7.66 1.40 7.99
C VAL A 138 -8.59 0.19 7.91
N PHE A 139 -8.12 -0.99 8.32
CA PHE A 139 -8.79 -2.28 8.09
C PHE A 139 -9.38 -2.91 9.35
N GLY A 140 -9.12 -2.37 10.55
CA GLY A 140 -9.52 -2.99 11.82
C GLY A 140 -8.80 -4.30 12.14
N LYS A 141 -7.76 -4.67 11.38
CA LYS A 141 -7.02 -5.92 11.49
C LYS A 141 -5.52 -5.63 11.56
N ARG A 142 -4.83 -6.24 12.53
CA ARG A 142 -3.37 -6.15 12.64
C ARG A 142 -2.71 -7.30 11.90
N PRO A 143 -1.67 -7.05 11.08
CA PRO A 143 -0.90 -8.12 10.47
C PRO A 143 -0.16 -8.93 11.55
N ARG A 144 -0.06 -10.24 11.33
CA ARG A 144 0.72 -11.19 12.16
C ARG A 144 2.02 -11.59 11.51
N ILE A 145 2.13 -11.37 10.23
CA ILE A 145 3.31 -11.64 9.40
C ILE A 145 3.77 -10.37 8.71
N THR A 146 5.03 -10.29 8.41
CA THR A 146 5.65 -9.17 7.68
C THR A 146 6.45 -9.71 6.52
N ASP A 147 6.63 -8.85 5.53
CA ASP A 147 7.48 -9.07 4.38
C ASP A 147 8.48 -7.93 4.23
N THR A 148 9.66 -8.24 3.74
CA THR A 148 10.65 -7.26 3.29
C THR A 148 10.41 -6.90 1.83
N THR A 149 10.76 -5.68 1.45
CA THR A 149 10.60 -5.19 0.07
C THR A 149 11.30 -6.14 -0.90
N GLU A 150 10.57 -6.58 -1.94
CA GLU A 150 11.03 -7.53 -2.97
C GLU A 150 11.52 -8.88 -2.41
N MET A 151 11.04 -9.28 -1.23
CA MET A 151 11.47 -10.51 -0.53
C MET A 151 13.00 -10.60 -0.33
N CYS A 152 13.66 -9.45 -0.27
CA CYS A 152 15.11 -9.41 -0.02
C CYS A 152 15.40 -9.66 1.46
N MET A 153 16.42 -10.49 1.74
CA MET A 153 16.90 -10.80 3.08
C MET A 153 18.40 -10.55 3.18
#